data_eae86b26d417ff32ad39d3daa26e6867
#
_entry.id   eae86b26d417ff32ad39d3daa26e6867
#
_cell.length_a   1.000
_cell.length_b   1.000
_cell.length_c   1.000
_cell.angle_alpha   90.00
_cell.angle_beta   90.00
_cell.angle_gamma   90.00
#
_symmetry.space_group_name_H-M   'P 1'
#
loop_
_entity.id
_entity.type
_entity.pdbx_description
1 polymer ?
#
loop_
_entity_poly.entity_id
_entity_poly.type
_entity_poly.pdbx_seq_one_letter_code
_entity_poly.pdbx_strand_id
1 'polypeptide(L)'
;MTETCPNPTIETYADTELACLAGAKAALYRWAATVATRDVDQVLALYAPDAILVPTLSNQVRDCDDSRRNYFDNFLANDGLVCDIQVFKKRVSRKLGTVVVGGLYTFVYRQAGVQQVVPARFLFTFERIDDQWLITGHHSSIEA
;
A
#
# COMPACT_ATOMS: atom_id res chain seq x y z
N MET A 1 44.72 0.73 -1.43
CA MET A 1 44.09 0.99 -1.33
C MET A 1 43.41 1.26 -1.28
N THR A 2 43.32 1.33 -1.43
CA THR A 2 42.74 1.75 -1.35
C THR A 2 41.88 1.68 -1.35
N GLU A 3 41.60 1.62 -1.41
CA GLU A 3 40.92 1.65 -1.46
C GLU A 3 40.04 1.57 -1.51
N THR A 4 40.17 1.33 -1.57
CA THR A 4 39.44 1.39 -1.66
C THR A 4 38.45 0.91 -1.66
N CYS A 5 38.34 0.58 -1.22
CA CYS A 5 37.34 0.31 -1.16
C CYS A 5 36.46 0.90 -1.28
N PRO A 6 36.30 0.84 -1.67
CA PRO A 6 35.37 1.36 -1.97
C PRO A 6 34.40 1.66 -1.75
N ASN A 7 34.38 1.86 -2.06
CA ASN A 7 33.44 2.23 -1.79
C ASN A 7 32.12 1.75 -2.05
N PRO A 8 31.93 0.50 -1.85
CA PRO A 8 30.59 -0.02 -1.83
C PRO A 8 29.75 0.62 -0.75
N THR A 9 30.38 1.45 0.05
CA THR A 9 29.66 2.18 1.07
C THR A 9 29.01 3.46 0.57
N ILE A 10 29.30 3.84 -0.68
CA ILE A 10 28.64 4.99 -1.29
C ILE A 10 27.29 4.53 -1.81
N GLU A 11 26.23 4.93 -1.13
CA GLU A 11 24.88 4.64 -1.57
C GLU A 11 24.42 5.68 -2.57
N THR A 12 23.68 5.25 -3.58
CA THR A 12 22.93 6.20 -4.40
C THR A 12 21.79 6.76 -3.57
N TYR A 13 21.27 7.92 -3.94
CA TYR A 13 20.14 8.50 -3.24
C TYR A 13 18.97 7.50 -3.14
N ALA A 14 18.73 6.73 -4.22
CA ALA A 14 17.62 5.77 -4.26
C ALA A 14 17.70 4.69 -3.17
N ASP A 15 18.92 4.42 -2.66
CA ASP A 15 19.13 3.37 -1.66
C ASP A 15 19.17 3.90 -0.23
N THR A 16 19.08 5.22 -0.04
CA THR A 16 19.10 5.81 1.30
C THR A 16 17.79 5.52 2.04
N GLU A 17 17.86 5.53 3.36
CA GLU A 17 16.66 5.40 4.19
C GLU A 17 15.65 6.50 3.87
N LEU A 18 16.13 7.73 3.69
CA LEU A 18 15.25 8.87 3.39
C LEU A 18 14.51 8.65 2.07
N ALA A 19 15.21 8.17 1.03
CA ALA A 19 14.60 7.91 -0.26
C ALA A 19 13.59 6.76 -0.18
N CYS A 20 13.92 5.70 0.58
CA CYS A 20 13.00 4.58 0.80
C CYS A 20 11.71 5.05 1.49
N LEU A 21 11.84 5.88 2.52
CA LEU A 21 10.70 6.45 3.20
C LEU A 21 9.85 7.32 2.27
N ALA A 22 10.50 8.16 1.48
CA ALA A 22 9.80 9.03 0.53
C ALA A 22 9.08 8.22 -0.54
N GLY A 23 9.72 7.18 -1.06
CA GLY A 23 9.14 6.30 -2.08
C GLY A 23 7.93 5.55 -1.56
N ALA A 24 8.03 4.97 -0.36
CA ALA A 24 6.94 4.25 0.25
C ALA A 24 5.78 5.19 0.62
N LYS A 25 6.08 6.38 1.13
CA LYS A 25 5.05 7.39 1.43
C LYS A 25 4.30 7.78 0.16
N ALA A 26 5.02 8.04 -0.93
CA ALA A 26 4.41 8.36 -2.22
C ALA A 26 3.51 7.21 -2.70
N ALA A 27 3.96 5.96 -2.53
CA ALA A 27 3.19 4.79 -2.92
C ALA A 27 1.91 4.66 -2.08
N LEU A 28 1.99 4.94 -0.78
CA LEU A 28 0.83 4.91 0.11
C LEU A 28 -0.23 5.92 -0.33
N TYR A 29 0.15 7.15 -0.58
CA TYR A 29 -0.79 8.19 -1.01
C TYR A 29 -1.30 7.94 -2.43
N ARG A 30 -0.47 7.35 -3.29
CA ARG A 30 -0.91 6.93 -4.63
C ARG A 30 -2.00 5.87 -4.52
N TRP A 31 -1.85 4.92 -3.59
CA TRP A 31 -2.88 3.91 -3.37
C TRP A 31 -4.21 4.57 -3.00
N ALA A 32 -4.21 5.47 -2.04
CA ALA A 32 -5.43 6.16 -1.61
C ALA A 32 -6.06 6.94 -2.77
N ALA A 33 -5.27 7.66 -3.55
CA ALA A 33 -5.76 8.40 -4.69
C ALA A 33 -6.30 7.48 -5.80
N THR A 34 -5.63 6.33 -6.00
CA THR A 34 -6.04 5.37 -7.03
C THR A 34 -7.35 4.68 -6.65
N VAL A 35 -7.54 4.38 -5.37
CA VAL A 35 -8.81 3.83 -4.89
C VAL A 35 -9.98 4.76 -5.22
N ALA A 36 -9.77 6.07 -5.12
CA ALA A 36 -10.80 7.06 -5.42
C ALA A 36 -11.18 7.10 -6.92
N THR A 37 -10.33 6.61 -7.81
CA THR A 37 -10.67 6.48 -9.23
C THR A 37 -11.68 5.37 -9.47
N ARG A 38 -11.75 4.40 -8.55
CA ARG A 38 -12.58 3.21 -8.65
C ARG A 38 -12.25 2.33 -9.85
N ASP A 39 -11.03 2.47 -10.38
CA ASP A 39 -10.53 1.68 -11.50
C ASP A 39 -9.76 0.48 -10.97
N VAL A 40 -10.33 -0.71 -11.13
CA VAL A 40 -9.77 -1.96 -10.59
C VAL A 40 -8.38 -2.22 -11.17
N ASP A 41 -8.19 -2.03 -12.45
CA ASP A 41 -6.90 -2.31 -13.09
C ASP A 41 -5.80 -1.41 -12.53
N GLN A 42 -6.10 -0.13 -12.30
CA GLN A 42 -5.12 0.80 -11.74
C GLN A 42 -4.76 0.43 -10.30
N VAL A 43 -5.74 0.00 -9.50
CA VAL A 43 -5.49 -0.41 -8.11
C VAL A 43 -4.63 -1.67 -8.10
N LEU A 44 -4.97 -2.67 -8.91
CA LEU A 44 -4.22 -3.92 -8.95
C LEU A 44 -2.77 -3.73 -9.40
N ALA A 45 -2.53 -2.75 -10.27
CA ALA A 45 -1.16 -2.46 -10.74
C ALA A 45 -0.23 -1.98 -9.63
N LEU A 46 -0.76 -1.58 -8.48
CA LEU A 46 0.03 -1.15 -7.33
C LEU A 46 0.52 -2.31 -6.48
N TYR A 47 0.01 -3.52 -6.72
CA TYR A 47 0.35 -4.72 -5.97
C TYR A 47 1.33 -5.58 -6.76
N ALA A 48 2.33 -6.13 -6.06
CA ALA A 48 3.19 -7.15 -6.65
C ALA A 48 2.34 -8.38 -7.02
N PRO A 49 2.74 -9.14 -8.05
CA PRO A 49 1.92 -10.29 -8.50
C PRO A 49 1.65 -11.32 -7.41
N ASP A 50 2.56 -11.49 -6.46
CA ASP A 50 2.44 -12.45 -5.36
C ASP A 50 2.08 -11.78 -4.04
N ALA A 51 1.60 -10.55 -4.06
CA ALA A 51 1.23 -9.81 -2.86
C ALA A 51 0.10 -10.52 -2.11
N ILE A 52 0.18 -10.44 -0.78
CA ILE A 52 -0.85 -10.99 0.10
C ILE A 52 -1.75 -9.86 0.58
N LEU A 53 -3.04 -10.00 0.35
CA LEU A 53 -4.06 -9.08 0.84
C LEU A 53 -4.96 -9.78 1.85
N VAL A 54 -5.04 -9.21 3.04
CA VAL A 54 -5.97 -9.64 4.08
C VAL A 54 -6.99 -8.51 4.24
N PRO A 55 -8.12 -8.58 3.52
CA PRO A 55 -9.03 -7.43 3.43
C PRO A 55 -10.00 -7.35 4.59
N THR A 56 -10.57 -6.17 4.77
CA THR A 56 -11.61 -5.92 5.78
C THR A 56 -12.87 -6.71 5.44
N LEU A 57 -13.50 -7.29 6.45
CA LEU A 57 -14.79 -7.98 6.34
C LEU A 57 -14.78 -9.15 5.36
N SER A 58 -13.62 -9.75 5.16
CA SER A 58 -13.50 -10.95 4.34
C SER A 58 -12.55 -11.91 5.03
N ASN A 59 -12.97 -13.17 5.14
CA ASN A 59 -12.14 -14.22 5.73
C ASN A 59 -11.24 -14.88 4.69
N GLN A 60 -11.30 -14.44 3.43
CA GLN A 60 -10.48 -14.99 2.38
C GLN A 60 -9.19 -14.19 2.25
N VAL A 61 -8.06 -14.86 2.44
CA VAL A 61 -6.74 -14.29 2.17
C VAL A 61 -6.49 -14.36 0.66
N ARG A 62 -6.07 -13.25 0.08
CA ARG A 62 -5.95 -13.10 -1.37
C ARG A 62 -4.47 -13.01 -1.75
N ASP A 63 -3.98 -13.92 -2.56
CA ASP A 63 -2.57 -14.03 -2.89
C ASP A 63 -2.25 -14.06 -4.39
N CYS A 64 -3.24 -13.79 -5.23
CA CYS A 64 -3.04 -13.70 -6.67
C CYS A 64 -3.90 -12.59 -7.27
N ASP A 65 -3.61 -12.22 -8.51
CA ASP A 65 -4.31 -11.13 -9.18
C ASP A 65 -5.82 -11.37 -9.24
N ASP A 66 -6.24 -12.57 -9.61
CA ASP A 66 -7.66 -12.89 -9.74
C ASP A 66 -8.40 -12.78 -8.40
N SER A 67 -7.82 -13.27 -7.31
CA SER A 67 -8.46 -13.21 -6.01
C SER A 67 -8.52 -11.77 -5.48
N ARG A 68 -7.49 -10.96 -5.74
CA ARG A 68 -7.51 -9.54 -5.38
C ARG A 68 -8.52 -8.78 -6.23
N ARG A 69 -8.64 -9.11 -7.52
CA ARG A 69 -9.62 -8.50 -8.43
C ARG A 69 -11.04 -8.73 -7.92
N ASN A 70 -11.36 -9.95 -7.51
CA ASN A 70 -12.66 -10.25 -6.93
C ASN A 70 -13.00 -9.35 -5.75
N TYR A 71 -12.03 -9.12 -4.87
CA TYR A 71 -12.25 -8.23 -3.74
C TYR A 71 -12.48 -6.80 -4.19
N PHE A 72 -11.61 -6.28 -5.08
CA PHE A 72 -11.69 -4.88 -5.49
C PHE A 72 -12.87 -4.60 -6.41
N ASP A 73 -13.36 -5.57 -7.17
CA ASP A 73 -14.58 -5.40 -7.96
C ASP A 73 -15.75 -4.98 -7.06
N ASN A 74 -15.84 -5.58 -5.87
CA ASN A 74 -16.89 -5.24 -4.91
C ASN A 74 -16.58 -3.95 -4.13
N PHE A 75 -15.35 -3.84 -3.65
CA PHE A 75 -14.95 -2.70 -2.82
C PHE A 75 -15.03 -1.39 -3.59
N LEU A 76 -14.51 -1.37 -4.81
CA LEU A 76 -14.48 -0.17 -5.64
C LEU A 76 -15.84 0.17 -6.27
N ALA A 77 -16.82 -0.72 -6.15
CA ALA A 77 -18.18 -0.45 -6.60
C ALA A 77 -18.91 0.54 -5.69
N ASN A 78 -18.39 0.80 -4.50
CA ASN A 78 -18.99 1.76 -3.58
C ASN A 78 -18.95 3.17 -4.16
N ASP A 79 -20.10 3.81 -4.25
CA ASP A 79 -20.25 5.10 -4.89
C ASP A 79 -19.53 6.21 -4.13
N GLY A 80 -18.80 7.06 -4.84
CA GLY A 80 -18.09 8.19 -4.26
C GLY A 80 -16.97 7.79 -3.31
N LEU A 81 -16.43 6.58 -3.44
CA LEU A 81 -15.42 6.06 -2.53
C LEU A 81 -14.17 6.94 -2.48
N VAL A 82 -13.80 7.34 -1.27
CA VAL A 82 -12.53 8.02 -1.00
C VAL A 82 -11.87 7.38 0.21
N CYS A 83 -10.55 7.47 0.26
CA CYS A 83 -9.74 6.99 1.37
C CYS A 83 -8.94 8.16 1.93
N ASP A 84 -9.12 8.42 3.22
CA ASP A 84 -8.40 9.48 3.93
C ASP A 84 -7.40 8.85 4.89
N ILE A 85 -6.11 9.05 4.63
CA ILE A 85 -5.04 8.55 5.48
C ILE A 85 -4.82 9.56 6.60
N GLN A 86 -4.93 9.11 7.85
CA GLN A 86 -4.91 9.99 9.01
C GLN A 86 -3.56 9.99 9.71
N VAL A 87 -3.09 8.82 10.13
CA VAL A 87 -1.83 8.71 10.86
C VAL A 87 -1.15 7.41 10.47
N PHE A 88 0.18 7.42 10.42
CA PHE A 88 0.92 6.20 10.17
C PHE A 88 2.30 6.24 10.80
N LYS A 89 2.80 5.04 11.10
CA LYS A 89 4.16 4.77 11.55
C LYS A 89 4.86 3.93 10.50
N LYS A 90 6.18 3.98 10.44
CA LYS A 90 6.92 3.32 9.38
C LYS A 90 8.22 2.72 9.88
N ARG A 91 8.64 1.65 9.23
CA ARG A 91 9.90 0.97 9.51
C ARG A 91 10.57 0.59 8.19
N VAL A 92 11.82 0.99 8.04
CA VAL A 92 12.59 0.76 6.82
C VAL A 92 13.61 -0.34 7.03
N SER A 93 13.73 -1.24 6.06
CA SER A 93 14.87 -2.14 5.94
C SER A 93 15.56 -1.87 4.60
N ARG A 94 16.68 -1.15 4.65
CA ARG A 94 17.44 -0.88 3.42
C ARG A 94 18.04 -2.15 2.86
N LYS A 95 18.45 -3.04 3.75
CA LYS A 95 19.03 -4.33 3.37
C LYS A 95 18.07 -5.14 2.51
N LEU A 96 16.81 -5.15 2.87
CA LEU A 96 15.79 -5.91 2.16
C LEU A 96 15.04 -5.10 1.10
N GLY A 97 15.25 -3.80 1.06
CA GLY A 97 14.52 -2.93 0.15
C GLY A 97 13.03 -2.85 0.48
N THR A 98 12.68 -2.92 1.77
CA THR A 98 11.29 -2.93 2.20
C THR A 98 10.97 -1.80 3.17
N VAL A 99 9.73 -1.35 3.15
CA VAL A 99 9.19 -0.42 4.14
C VAL A 99 7.86 -0.95 4.61
N VAL A 100 7.69 -1.04 5.92
CA VAL A 100 6.40 -1.38 6.54
C VAL A 100 5.76 -0.10 7.04
N VAL A 101 4.49 0.11 6.70
CA VAL A 101 3.73 1.28 7.11
C VAL A 101 2.43 0.79 7.75
N GLY A 102 2.21 1.17 9.00
CA GLY A 102 0.99 0.83 9.72
C GLY A 102 0.29 2.07 10.25
N GLY A 103 -1.02 2.11 10.18
CA GLY A 103 -1.73 3.30 10.62
C GLY A 103 -3.24 3.19 10.53
N LEU A 104 -3.86 4.36 10.46
CA LEU A 104 -5.30 4.53 10.42
C LEU A 104 -5.69 5.27 9.15
N TYR A 105 -6.77 4.80 8.53
CA TYR A 105 -7.40 5.49 7.42
C TYR A 105 -8.91 5.39 7.56
N THR A 106 -9.62 6.26 6.88
CA THR A 106 -11.08 6.25 6.88
C THR A 106 -11.57 6.19 5.45
N PHE A 107 -12.49 5.27 5.19
CA PHE A 107 -13.19 5.21 3.92
C PHE A 107 -14.51 5.94 4.05
N VAL A 108 -14.84 6.72 3.02
CA VAL A 108 -16.14 7.39 2.93
C VAL A 108 -16.73 7.06 1.58
N TYR A 109 -17.99 6.66 1.57
CA TYR A 109 -18.70 6.34 0.33
C TYR A 109 -20.20 6.48 0.57
N ARG A 110 -21.00 6.32 -0.47
CA ARG A 110 -22.45 6.36 -0.37
C ARG A 110 -23.04 4.99 -0.66
N GLN A 111 -24.04 4.66 0.14
CA GLN A 111 -24.81 3.43 -0.03
C GLN A 111 -26.27 3.80 0.07
N ALA A 112 -27.03 3.55 -0.99
CA ALA A 112 -28.45 3.95 -1.06
C ALA A 112 -28.65 5.44 -0.73
N GLY A 113 -27.74 6.30 -1.19
CA GLY A 113 -27.81 7.74 -0.97
C GLY A 113 -27.38 8.20 0.42
N VAL A 114 -27.00 7.27 1.29
CA VAL A 114 -26.57 7.59 2.67
C VAL A 114 -25.05 7.51 2.75
N GLN A 115 -24.44 8.55 3.32
CA GLN A 115 -22.99 8.58 3.50
C GLN A 115 -22.58 7.57 4.57
N GLN A 116 -21.61 6.73 4.22
CA GLN A 116 -20.99 5.78 5.12
C GLN A 116 -19.59 6.27 5.45
N VAL A 117 -19.21 6.20 6.72
CA VAL A 117 -17.89 6.57 7.22
C VAL A 117 -17.34 5.36 7.96
N VAL A 118 -16.25 4.79 7.45
CA VAL A 118 -15.68 3.53 7.97
C VAL A 118 -14.24 3.76 8.40
N PRO A 119 -14.00 4.06 9.69
CA PRO A 119 -12.63 4.11 10.22
C PRO A 119 -12.05 2.71 10.24
N ALA A 120 -10.79 2.61 9.83
CA ALA A 120 -10.13 1.32 9.70
C ALA A 120 -8.64 1.43 10.05
N ARG A 121 -8.02 0.28 10.22
CA ARG A 121 -6.60 0.13 10.50
C ARG A 121 -5.94 -0.55 9.32
N PHE A 122 -4.69 -0.20 9.06
CA PHE A 122 -3.97 -0.82 7.95
C PHE A 122 -2.53 -1.14 8.31
N LEU A 123 -2.00 -2.13 7.62
CA LEU A 123 -0.59 -2.43 7.56
C LEU A 123 -0.25 -2.74 6.10
N PHE A 124 0.66 -1.94 5.54
CA PHE A 124 1.21 -2.18 4.22
C PHE A 124 2.66 -2.57 4.34
N THR A 125 3.09 -3.51 3.52
CA THR A 125 4.51 -3.73 3.24
C THR A 125 4.75 -3.32 1.80
N PHE A 126 5.73 -2.43 1.61
CA PHE A 126 6.17 -1.99 0.30
C PHE A 126 7.55 -2.54 0.04
N GLU A 127 7.80 -2.90 -1.21
CA GLU A 127 9.09 -3.40 -1.63
C GLU A 127 9.46 -2.72 -2.95
N ARG A 128 10.75 -2.35 -3.09
CA ARG A 128 11.20 -1.76 -4.34
C ARG A 128 11.53 -2.89 -5.31
N ILE A 129 10.73 -3.00 -6.37
CA ILE A 129 10.84 -4.03 -7.39
C ILE A 129 10.96 -3.33 -8.73
N ASP A 130 12.07 -3.54 -9.45
CA ASP A 130 12.33 -2.90 -10.75
C ASP A 130 12.12 -1.38 -10.68
N ASP A 131 12.70 -0.75 -9.66
CA ASP A 131 12.65 0.69 -9.41
C ASP A 131 11.26 1.24 -9.09
N GLN A 132 10.30 0.36 -8.80
CA GLN A 132 8.96 0.76 -8.37
C GLN A 132 8.69 0.27 -6.96
N TRP A 133 8.02 1.09 -6.17
CA TRP A 133 7.55 0.68 -4.85
C TRP A 133 6.18 0.02 -4.99
N LEU A 134 6.15 -1.29 -4.86
CA LEU A 134 4.93 -2.09 -4.97
C LEU A 134 4.49 -2.61 -3.61
N ILE A 135 3.20 -2.82 -3.45
CA ILE A 135 2.63 -3.43 -2.25
C ILE A 135 2.87 -4.92 -2.33
N THR A 136 3.51 -5.48 -1.31
CA THR A 136 3.71 -6.94 -1.19
C THR A 136 2.85 -7.54 -0.08
N GLY A 137 2.37 -6.71 0.84
CA GLY A 137 1.45 -7.12 1.87
C GLY A 137 0.52 -5.99 2.25
N HIS A 138 -0.75 -6.30 2.46
CA HIS A 138 -1.75 -5.33 2.87
C HIS A 138 -2.78 -5.99 3.77
N HIS A 139 -2.86 -5.53 5.00
CA HIS A 139 -3.88 -5.94 5.94
C HIS A 139 -4.74 -4.73 6.28
N SER A 140 -6.03 -4.92 6.24
CA SER A 140 -7.01 -3.91 6.59
C SER A 140 -8.07 -4.48 7.51
N SER A 141 -8.44 -3.74 8.54
CA SER A 141 -9.49 -4.15 9.48
C SER A 141 -10.23 -2.93 9.99
N ILE A 142 -11.48 -3.14 10.38
CA ILE A 142 -12.30 -2.09 10.98
C ILE A 142 -11.67 -1.69 12.31
N GLU A 143 -11.75 -0.42 12.64
CA GLU A 143 -11.27 0.10 13.91
C GLU A 143 -12.05 -0.53 15.08
N ALA A 144 -11.35 -0.83 16.14
CA ALA A 144 -11.93 -1.47 17.32
C ALA A 144 -12.96 -0.58 18.01
#